data_687ee03af3edd859337fc2d94d513b50
#
_entry.id   687ee03af3edd859337fc2d94d513b50
#
_cell.length_a   1.000
_cell.length_b   1.000
_cell.length_c   1.000
_cell.angle_alpha   90.00
_cell.angle_beta   90.00
_cell.angle_gamma   90.00
#
_symmetry.space_group_name_H-M   'P 1'
#
loop_
_entity.id
_entity.type
_entity.pdbx_description
1 polymer ?
#
loop_
_entity_poly.entity_id
_entity_poly.type
_entity_poly.pdbx_seq_one_letter_code
_entity_poly.pdbx_strand_id
1 'polypeptide(L)'
;MYHHVSPNPGLVTVSPATFTDHMSYLARAGYTTLTADQFLGFLQGSYQAPAKSVLITFDDGYLDNYVYAYPTLRSLGLHAVIFCVTGWLSDGAPRYHAGENSALPNCPDHRACKQAIAAGRADDVIMRWSEIERMALDGTIEAHSHTHSHTRWDKTIGNAHERSERLAKDLSDSRQSLFAHLGKQSAHLCWPQGYFDNAYQAVATRLGFVAQYTTSQH
;
A
#
# COMPACT_ATOMS: atom_id res chain seq x y z
N MET A 1 -6.24 8.52 0.64
CA MET A 1 -6.03 7.07 0.84
C MET A 1 -7.13 6.29 0.11
N TYR A 2 -6.74 5.23 -0.59
CA TYR A 2 -7.60 4.29 -1.31
C TYR A 2 -7.30 2.86 -0.85
N HIS A 3 -8.25 1.93 -1.06
CA HIS A 3 -8.01 0.48 -0.92
C HIS A 3 -8.30 -0.20 -2.26
N HIS A 4 -9.53 -0.07 -2.77
CA HIS A 4 -9.93 -0.66 -4.04
C HIS A 4 -10.23 0.38 -5.12
N VAL A 5 -9.77 0.09 -6.34
CA VAL A 5 -10.21 0.75 -7.57
C VAL A 5 -10.78 -0.33 -8.49
N SER A 6 -12.08 -0.62 -8.36
CA SER A 6 -12.70 -1.79 -9.00
C SER A 6 -14.07 -1.43 -9.63
N PRO A 7 -14.43 -2.07 -10.75
CA PRO A 7 -15.77 -1.95 -11.30
C PRO A 7 -16.84 -2.62 -10.42
N ASN A 8 -16.42 -3.50 -9.49
CA ASN A 8 -17.30 -4.18 -8.56
C ASN A 8 -17.46 -3.34 -7.28
N PRO A 9 -18.66 -2.74 -7.04
CA PRO A 9 -18.85 -1.86 -5.89
C PRO A 9 -18.74 -2.62 -4.57
N GLY A 10 -18.21 -1.95 -3.56
CA GLY A 10 -18.03 -2.54 -2.22
C GLY A 10 -17.57 -1.53 -1.19
N LEU A 11 -17.33 -2.02 0.03
CA LEU A 11 -16.74 -1.21 1.08
C LEU A 11 -15.34 -0.74 0.65
N VAL A 12 -14.98 0.49 0.97
CA VAL A 12 -13.68 1.13 0.66
C VAL A 12 -13.28 1.07 -0.82
N THR A 13 -14.28 1.06 -1.73
CA THR A 13 -14.09 0.93 -3.17
C THR A 13 -14.53 2.20 -3.91
N VAL A 14 -13.71 2.65 -4.85
CA VAL A 14 -14.09 3.64 -5.86
C VAL A 14 -14.10 2.98 -7.24
N SER A 15 -14.99 3.43 -8.14
CA SER A 15 -14.99 2.91 -9.50
C SER A 15 -13.74 3.38 -10.27
N PRO A 16 -13.26 2.65 -11.29
CA PRO A 16 -12.18 3.12 -12.16
C PRO A 16 -12.46 4.48 -12.79
N ALA A 17 -13.73 4.75 -13.18
CA ALA A 17 -14.14 6.04 -13.72
C ALA A 17 -13.98 7.16 -12.68
N THR A 18 -14.51 6.98 -11.46
CA THR A 18 -14.37 7.95 -10.37
C THR A 18 -12.90 8.18 -10.01
N PHE A 19 -12.09 7.12 -9.97
CA PHE A 19 -10.66 7.24 -9.72
C PHE A 19 -9.96 8.06 -10.82
N THR A 20 -10.30 7.80 -12.09
CA THR A 20 -9.78 8.55 -13.24
C THR A 20 -10.17 10.03 -13.16
N ASP A 21 -11.39 10.33 -12.75
CA ASP A 21 -11.85 11.73 -12.57
C ASP A 21 -11.06 12.43 -11.45
N HIS A 22 -10.83 11.76 -10.31
CA HIS A 22 -10.01 12.30 -9.21
C HIS A 22 -8.58 12.60 -9.69
N MET A 23 -7.92 11.64 -10.34
CA MET A 23 -6.54 11.79 -10.80
C MET A 23 -6.43 12.84 -11.91
N SER A 24 -7.38 12.87 -12.84
CA SER A 24 -7.46 13.89 -13.90
C SER A 24 -7.65 15.30 -13.32
N TYR A 25 -8.43 15.44 -12.26
CA TYR A 25 -8.55 16.71 -11.56
C TYR A 25 -7.22 17.15 -10.95
N LEU A 26 -6.52 16.26 -10.23
CA LEU A 26 -5.23 16.58 -9.64
C LEU A 26 -4.21 17.02 -10.70
N ALA A 27 -4.11 16.27 -11.80
CA ALA A 27 -3.19 16.60 -12.89
C ALA A 27 -3.53 17.95 -13.54
N ARG A 28 -4.79 18.20 -13.90
CA ARG A 28 -5.23 19.47 -14.51
C ARG A 28 -5.11 20.66 -13.57
N ALA A 29 -5.32 20.46 -12.27
CA ALA A 29 -5.19 21.51 -11.26
C ALA A 29 -3.73 21.81 -10.89
N GLY A 30 -2.77 21.10 -11.48
CA GLY A 30 -1.34 21.30 -11.26
C GLY A 30 -0.86 20.82 -9.88
N TYR A 31 -1.45 19.75 -9.35
CA TYR A 31 -0.93 19.12 -8.13
C TYR A 31 0.32 18.31 -8.43
N THR A 32 1.31 18.42 -7.56
CA THR A 32 2.50 17.54 -7.53
C THR A 32 2.27 16.40 -6.57
N THR A 33 2.42 15.17 -7.04
CA THR A 33 2.38 13.99 -6.18
C THR A 33 3.72 13.80 -5.49
N LEU A 34 3.70 13.57 -4.17
CA LEU A 34 4.90 13.39 -3.36
C LEU A 34 5.22 11.90 -3.18
N THR A 35 6.51 11.60 -3.05
CA THR A 35 6.97 10.34 -2.49
C THR A 35 6.77 10.33 -0.97
N ALA A 36 6.82 9.15 -0.35
CA ALA A 36 6.75 9.00 1.10
C ALA A 36 7.92 9.75 1.79
N ASP A 37 9.13 9.66 1.22
CA ASP A 37 10.30 10.37 1.73
C ASP A 37 10.17 11.90 1.60
N GLN A 38 9.61 12.41 0.49
CA GLN A 38 9.34 13.83 0.33
C GLN A 38 8.29 14.34 1.32
N PHE A 39 7.25 13.53 1.54
CA PHE A 39 6.23 13.86 2.55
C PHE A 39 6.82 13.87 3.97
N LEU A 40 7.63 12.87 4.32
CA LEU A 40 8.34 12.85 5.60
C LEU A 40 9.27 14.05 5.75
N GLY A 41 10.05 14.35 4.72
CA GLY A 41 10.94 15.51 4.71
C GLY A 41 10.20 16.84 4.86
N PHE A 42 9.01 16.96 4.27
CA PHE A 42 8.14 18.12 4.48
C PHE A 42 7.70 18.27 5.95
N LEU A 43 7.25 17.18 6.58
CA LEU A 43 6.87 17.19 7.99
C LEU A 43 8.03 17.52 8.93
N GLN A 44 9.26 17.14 8.55
CA GLN A 44 10.48 17.40 9.30
C GLN A 44 11.13 18.77 8.98
N GLY A 45 10.59 19.51 8.01
CA GLY A 45 11.15 20.79 7.56
C GLY A 45 12.42 20.67 6.71
N SER A 46 12.77 19.45 6.25
CA SER A 46 13.95 19.19 5.41
C SER A 46 13.65 19.19 3.90
N TYR A 47 12.37 19.18 3.52
CA TYR A 47 11.91 19.27 2.14
C TYR A 47 10.85 20.37 1.98
N GLN A 48 11.03 21.25 1.00
CA GLN A 48 10.05 22.28 0.67
C GLN A 48 9.11 21.74 -0.41
N ALA A 49 7.92 21.29 -0.01
CA ALA A 49 6.91 20.81 -0.94
C ALA A 49 6.32 21.96 -1.77
N PRO A 50 6.00 21.73 -3.06
CA PRO A 50 5.24 22.69 -3.87
C PRO A 50 3.91 23.06 -3.20
N ALA A 51 3.40 24.27 -3.47
CA ALA A 51 2.17 24.77 -2.83
C ALA A 51 0.94 23.89 -3.05
N LYS A 52 0.88 23.20 -4.21
CA LYS A 52 -0.15 22.19 -4.52
C LYS A 52 0.49 20.81 -4.51
N SER A 53 0.61 20.23 -3.34
CA SER A 53 1.16 18.89 -3.17
C SER A 53 0.12 17.94 -2.59
N VAL A 54 0.21 16.67 -2.98
CA VAL A 54 -0.66 15.60 -2.48
C VAL A 54 0.13 14.29 -2.35
N LEU A 55 -0.11 13.55 -1.28
CA LEU A 55 0.32 12.17 -1.14
C LEU A 55 -0.86 11.25 -1.47
N ILE A 56 -0.74 10.47 -2.55
CA ILE A 56 -1.73 9.46 -2.92
C ILE A 56 -1.29 8.15 -2.31
N THR A 57 -2.16 7.50 -1.52
CA THR A 57 -1.83 6.24 -0.86
C THR A 57 -2.86 5.17 -1.13
N PHE A 58 -2.39 3.92 -1.24
CA PHE A 58 -3.20 2.71 -1.29
C PHE A 58 -2.77 1.79 -0.17
N ASP A 59 -3.72 1.10 0.47
CA ASP A 59 -3.45 0.13 1.51
C ASP A 59 -3.72 -1.30 0.99
N ASP A 60 -3.18 -2.28 1.72
CA ASP A 60 -3.32 -3.73 1.53
C ASP A 60 -2.58 -4.33 0.32
N GLY A 61 -2.53 -3.66 -0.82
CA GLY A 61 -1.89 -4.19 -2.03
C GLY A 61 -2.81 -5.03 -2.91
N TYR A 62 -4.10 -4.66 -3.01
CA TYR A 62 -5.08 -5.36 -3.85
C TYR A 62 -4.73 -5.33 -5.34
N LEU A 63 -5.05 -6.42 -6.04
CA LEU A 63 -4.80 -6.59 -7.47
C LEU A 63 -5.41 -5.47 -8.34
N ASP A 64 -6.58 -4.98 -7.96
CA ASP A 64 -7.26 -3.91 -8.72
C ASP A 64 -6.47 -2.60 -8.76
N ASN A 65 -5.54 -2.38 -7.82
CA ASN A 65 -4.63 -1.24 -7.86
C ASN A 65 -3.67 -1.34 -9.06
N TYR A 66 -3.17 -2.53 -9.37
CA TYR A 66 -2.40 -2.77 -10.58
C TYR A 66 -3.25 -2.73 -11.83
N VAL A 67 -4.43 -3.38 -11.79
CA VAL A 67 -5.27 -3.55 -12.97
C VAL A 67 -5.86 -2.23 -13.45
N TYR A 68 -6.33 -1.37 -12.56
CA TYR A 68 -7.09 -0.15 -12.90
C TYR A 68 -6.42 1.15 -12.47
N ALA A 69 -5.82 1.22 -11.26
CA ALA A 69 -5.25 2.46 -10.76
C ALA A 69 -3.92 2.79 -11.44
N TYR A 70 -3.02 1.82 -11.56
CA TYR A 70 -1.71 2.01 -12.16
C TYR A 70 -1.73 2.60 -13.57
N PRO A 71 -2.49 2.07 -14.56
CA PRO A 71 -2.49 2.65 -15.90
C PRO A 71 -3.02 4.10 -15.93
N THR A 72 -3.95 4.45 -15.04
CA THR A 72 -4.44 5.83 -14.90
C THR A 72 -3.34 6.74 -14.34
N LEU A 73 -2.69 6.36 -13.24
CA LEU A 73 -1.60 7.14 -12.64
C LEU A 73 -0.47 7.34 -13.65
N ARG A 74 -0.03 6.26 -14.30
CA ARG A 74 1.04 6.29 -15.29
C ARG A 74 0.74 7.21 -16.46
N SER A 75 -0.48 7.15 -17.01
CA SER A 75 -0.89 7.98 -18.15
C SER A 75 -0.93 9.48 -17.82
N LEU A 76 -1.14 9.83 -16.55
CA LEU A 76 -1.20 11.21 -16.08
C LEU A 76 0.12 11.69 -15.45
N GLY A 77 1.17 10.85 -15.42
CA GLY A 77 2.45 11.16 -14.80
C GLY A 77 2.35 11.40 -13.29
N LEU A 78 1.41 10.75 -12.61
CA LEU A 78 1.20 10.85 -11.17
C LEU A 78 1.90 9.70 -10.46
N HIS A 79 2.43 9.99 -9.28
CA HIS A 79 3.06 9.02 -8.38
C HIS A 79 2.13 8.68 -7.22
N ALA A 80 2.19 7.44 -6.72
CA ALA A 80 1.48 7.04 -5.51
C ALA A 80 2.29 6.04 -4.67
N VAL A 81 1.91 5.92 -3.41
CA VAL A 81 2.50 5.02 -2.41
C VAL A 81 1.54 3.86 -2.17
N ILE A 82 2.05 2.62 -2.18
CA ILE A 82 1.28 1.45 -1.75
C ILE A 82 1.87 0.89 -0.46
N PHE A 83 1.06 0.79 0.58
CA PHE A 83 1.38 0.08 1.80
C PHE A 83 0.91 -1.38 1.65
N CYS A 84 1.86 -2.30 1.43
CA CYS A 84 1.57 -3.70 1.13
C CYS A 84 1.57 -4.57 2.37
N VAL A 85 0.61 -5.48 2.47
CA VAL A 85 0.67 -6.62 3.39
C VAL A 85 1.56 -7.67 2.74
N THR A 86 2.83 -7.69 3.10
CA THR A 86 3.86 -8.43 2.34
C THR A 86 3.69 -9.95 2.37
N GLY A 87 3.04 -10.50 3.38
CA GLY A 87 2.73 -11.93 3.46
C GLY A 87 1.56 -12.38 2.58
N TRP A 88 0.85 -11.43 1.95
CA TRP A 88 -0.21 -11.76 0.98
C TRP A 88 0.29 -11.74 -0.46
N LEU A 89 1.44 -11.09 -0.72
CA LEU A 89 2.04 -11.02 -2.04
C LEU A 89 2.66 -12.36 -2.43
N SER A 90 2.55 -12.72 -3.68
CA SER A 90 3.10 -13.96 -4.24
C SER A 90 4.06 -13.67 -5.39
N ASP A 91 4.86 -14.67 -5.74
CA ASP A 91 5.65 -14.67 -6.96
C ASP A 91 4.78 -15.06 -8.17
N GLY A 92 5.26 -14.75 -9.36
CA GLY A 92 4.63 -15.11 -10.62
C GLY A 92 4.82 -14.03 -11.68
N ALA A 93 4.46 -14.36 -12.93
CA ALA A 93 4.48 -13.36 -14.01
C ALA A 93 3.41 -12.29 -13.77
N PRO A 94 3.67 -11.02 -14.16
CA PRO A 94 2.66 -9.98 -14.02
C PRO A 94 1.43 -10.29 -14.87
N ARG A 95 0.26 -9.99 -14.33
CA ARG A 95 -1.02 -10.13 -15.04
C ARG A 95 -1.23 -8.91 -15.95
N TYR A 96 -2.26 -8.97 -16.78
CA TYR A 96 -2.62 -7.82 -17.62
C TYR A 96 -3.33 -6.74 -16.81
N HIS A 97 -3.10 -5.48 -17.17
CA HIS A 97 -3.83 -4.33 -16.67
C HIS A 97 -4.63 -3.62 -17.78
N ALA A 98 -5.56 -2.77 -17.41
CA ALA A 98 -6.33 -1.97 -18.33
C ALA A 98 -5.39 -1.10 -19.20
N GLY A 99 -5.56 -1.13 -20.50
CA GLY A 99 -4.66 -0.48 -21.46
C GLY A 99 -3.64 -1.40 -22.13
N GLU A 100 -3.43 -2.63 -21.60
CA GLU A 100 -2.62 -3.64 -22.30
C GLU A 100 -3.46 -4.71 -23.00
N ASN A 101 -4.54 -5.15 -22.35
CA ASN A 101 -5.37 -6.23 -22.85
C ASN A 101 -6.83 -6.05 -22.41
N SER A 102 -7.77 -6.60 -23.17
CA SER A 102 -9.19 -6.65 -22.80
C SER A 102 -9.53 -7.81 -21.85
N ALA A 103 -8.70 -8.88 -21.83
CA ALA A 103 -8.87 -10.02 -20.92
C ALA A 103 -8.21 -9.71 -19.57
N LEU A 104 -8.88 -8.89 -18.76
CA LEU A 104 -8.39 -8.49 -17.44
C LEU A 104 -8.63 -9.59 -16.39
N PRO A 105 -7.76 -9.71 -15.37
CA PRO A 105 -8.02 -10.58 -14.24
C PRO A 105 -9.28 -10.14 -13.49
N ASN A 106 -9.92 -11.11 -12.83
CA ASN A 106 -11.08 -10.81 -11.99
C ASN A 106 -10.65 -10.02 -10.74
N CYS A 107 -11.30 -8.88 -10.50
CA CYS A 107 -11.11 -8.05 -9.32
C CYS A 107 -12.44 -7.96 -8.56
N PRO A 108 -12.74 -8.93 -7.67
CA PRO A 108 -13.99 -9.00 -6.96
C PRO A 108 -14.13 -7.87 -5.92
N ASP A 109 -15.30 -7.77 -5.29
CA ASP A 109 -15.54 -6.81 -4.23
C ASP A 109 -14.69 -7.08 -2.97
N HIS A 110 -14.61 -6.11 -2.06
CA HIS A 110 -13.83 -6.20 -0.83
C HIS A 110 -14.16 -7.45 0.01
N ARG A 111 -15.43 -7.82 0.12
CA ARG A 111 -15.85 -8.98 0.90
C ARG A 111 -15.32 -10.29 0.31
N ALA A 112 -15.43 -10.44 -1.01
CA ALA A 112 -14.91 -11.61 -1.70
C ALA A 112 -13.38 -11.66 -1.66
N CYS A 113 -12.69 -10.51 -1.75
CA CYS A 113 -11.23 -10.42 -1.53
C CYS A 113 -10.85 -10.93 -0.13
N LYS A 114 -11.51 -10.46 0.91
CA LYS A 114 -11.27 -10.94 2.30
C LYS A 114 -11.50 -12.44 2.45
N GLN A 115 -12.52 -12.99 1.81
CA GLN A 115 -12.80 -14.44 1.83
C GLN A 115 -11.72 -15.23 1.10
N ALA A 116 -11.23 -14.74 -0.05
CA ALA A 116 -10.15 -15.38 -0.79
C ALA A 116 -8.85 -15.42 0.03
N ILE A 117 -8.47 -14.29 0.65
CA ILE A 117 -7.30 -14.19 1.53
C ILE A 117 -7.42 -15.17 2.71
N ALA A 118 -8.56 -15.18 3.41
CA ALA A 118 -8.80 -16.07 4.54
C ALA A 118 -8.79 -17.56 4.15
N ALA A 119 -9.11 -17.88 2.89
CA ALA A 119 -9.06 -19.25 2.33
C ALA A 119 -7.66 -19.62 1.77
N GLY A 120 -6.63 -18.81 1.98
CA GLY A 120 -5.28 -19.07 1.46
C GLY A 120 -5.12 -18.81 -0.04
N ARG A 121 -6.05 -18.10 -0.66
CA ARG A 121 -6.05 -17.77 -2.10
C ARG A 121 -5.78 -16.29 -2.35
N ALA A 122 -4.80 -15.74 -1.61
CA ALA A 122 -4.44 -14.33 -1.74
C ALA A 122 -4.01 -13.96 -3.16
N ASP A 123 -3.31 -14.85 -3.89
CA ASP A 123 -2.88 -14.61 -5.28
C ASP A 123 -4.05 -14.32 -6.24
N ASP A 124 -5.27 -14.76 -5.93
CA ASP A 124 -6.42 -14.43 -6.76
C ASP A 124 -6.80 -12.94 -6.75
N VAL A 125 -6.46 -12.22 -5.67
CA VAL A 125 -7.01 -10.89 -5.36
C VAL A 125 -5.96 -9.85 -4.90
N ILE A 126 -4.76 -10.28 -4.64
CA ILE A 126 -3.61 -9.44 -4.23
C ILE A 126 -2.62 -9.35 -5.39
N MET A 127 -1.89 -8.26 -5.48
CA MET A 127 -0.80 -8.10 -6.44
C MET A 127 0.30 -9.14 -6.24
N ARG A 128 1.07 -9.37 -7.31
CA ARG A 128 2.33 -10.11 -7.29
C ARG A 128 3.51 -9.17 -7.15
N TRP A 129 4.63 -9.69 -6.65
CA TRP A 129 5.87 -8.91 -6.56
C TRP A 129 6.29 -8.35 -7.91
N SER A 130 6.20 -9.13 -9.00
CA SER A 130 6.51 -8.68 -10.35
C SER A 130 5.68 -7.49 -10.84
N GLU A 131 4.45 -7.36 -10.35
CA GLU A 131 3.57 -6.22 -10.66
C GLU A 131 4.00 -4.97 -9.90
N ILE A 132 4.38 -5.12 -8.62
CA ILE A 132 4.94 -4.03 -7.82
C ILE A 132 6.30 -3.59 -8.37
N GLU A 133 7.19 -4.53 -8.69
CA GLU A 133 8.50 -4.26 -9.27
C GLU A 133 8.37 -3.49 -10.60
N ARG A 134 7.42 -3.87 -11.45
CA ARG A 134 7.13 -3.17 -12.70
C ARG A 134 6.71 -1.71 -12.47
N MET A 135 5.78 -1.48 -11.54
CA MET A 135 5.29 -0.15 -11.19
C MET A 135 6.36 0.72 -10.52
N ALA A 136 7.24 0.09 -9.73
CA ALA A 136 8.36 0.76 -9.09
C ALA A 136 9.45 1.14 -10.09
N LEU A 137 9.71 0.27 -11.07
CA LEU A 137 10.73 0.49 -12.11
C LEU A 137 10.39 1.71 -12.98
N ASP A 138 9.13 1.94 -13.31
CA ASP A 138 8.73 3.10 -14.11
C ASP A 138 8.42 4.36 -13.27
N GLY A 139 8.58 4.27 -11.94
CA GLY A 139 8.43 5.39 -11.01
C GLY A 139 6.99 5.79 -10.71
N THR A 140 5.99 5.04 -11.19
CA THR A 140 4.58 5.35 -10.92
C THR A 140 4.19 5.05 -9.48
N ILE A 141 4.78 3.99 -8.89
CA ILE A 141 4.45 3.52 -7.54
C ILE A 141 5.74 3.29 -6.74
N GLU A 142 5.69 3.59 -5.45
CA GLU A 142 6.61 3.04 -4.47
C GLU A 142 5.84 2.17 -3.45
N ALA A 143 6.47 1.11 -2.96
CA ALA A 143 5.85 0.20 -2.02
C ALA A 143 6.54 0.21 -0.66
N HIS A 144 5.72 0.23 0.39
CA HIS A 144 6.12 0.26 1.79
C HIS A 144 5.32 -0.74 2.63
N SER A 145 5.65 -0.83 3.91
CA SER A 145 5.08 -1.84 4.80
C SER A 145 3.66 -1.50 5.27
N HIS A 146 2.76 -2.49 5.13
CA HIS A 146 1.49 -2.56 5.87
C HIS A 146 1.50 -3.77 6.82
N THR A 147 2.66 -4.04 7.43
CA THR A 147 3.04 -5.26 8.14
C THR A 147 3.18 -6.49 7.21
N HIS A 148 3.54 -7.64 7.76
CA HIS A 148 3.60 -8.88 6.96
C HIS A 148 2.28 -9.62 6.95
N SER A 149 1.60 -9.68 8.09
CA SER A 149 0.40 -10.52 8.28
C SER A 149 -0.92 -9.76 8.35
N HIS A 150 -0.90 -8.43 8.47
CA HIS A 150 -2.08 -7.59 8.75
C HIS A 150 -2.77 -7.94 10.08
N THR A 151 -2.04 -8.55 11.02
CA THR A 151 -2.61 -9.04 12.28
C THR A 151 -2.68 -7.94 13.34
N ARG A 152 -3.83 -7.82 14.00
CA ARG A 152 -4.04 -7.02 15.20
C ARG A 152 -3.58 -7.83 16.42
N TRP A 153 -2.25 -7.80 16.68
CA TRP A 153 -1.62 -8.57 17.76
C TRP A 153 -2.18 -8.21 19.14
N ASP A 154 -2.64 -6.98 19.32
CA ASP A 154 -3.31 -6.52 20.53
C ASP A 154 -4.63 -7.24 20.82
N LYS A 155 -5.31 -7.73 19.76
CA LYS A 155 -6.55 -8.51 19.89
C LYS A 155 -6.33 -10.00 19.97
N THR A 156 -5.16 -10.48 19.58
CA THR A 156 -4.87 -11.92 19.48
C THR A 156 -4.00 -12.44 20.62
N ILE A 157 -3.17 -11.58 21.23
CA ILE A 157 -2.21 -11.97 22.27
C ILE A 157 -2.35 -11.04 23.48
N GLY A 158 -2.77 -11.60 24.62
CA GLY A 158 -2.93 -10.85 25.86
C GLY A 158 -1.62 -10.55 26.58
N ASN A 159 -0.61 -11.42 26.44
CA ASN A 159 0.71 -11.22 27.05
C ASN A 159 1.49 -10.15 26.30
N ALA A 160 1.87 -9.07 26.98
CA ALA A 160 2.53 -7.91 26.34
C ALA A 160 3.92 -8.23 25.78
N HIS A 161 4.68 -9.11 26.42
CA HIS A 161 6.02 -9.51 25.96
C HIS A 161 5.90 -10.34 24.67
N GLU A 162 5.10 -11.39 24.67
CA GLU A 162 4.85 -12.24 23.51
C GLU A 162 4.27 -11.42 22.34
N ARG A 163 3.33 -10.51 22.62
CA ARG A 163 2.78 -9.60 21.62
C ARG A 163 3.86 -8.75 20.95
N SER A 164 4.79 -8.20 21.73
CA SER A 164 5.90 -7.40 21.20
C SER A 164 6.87 -8.23 20.36
N GLU A 165 7.14 -9.48 20.73
CA GLU A 165 7.97 -10.39 19.94
C GLU A 165 7.30 -10.76 18.60
N ARG A 166 5.99 -11.08 18.62
CA ARG A 166 5.23 -11.36 17.39
C ARG A 166 5.17 -10.18 16.46
N LEU A 167 4.91 -8.99 17.01
CA LEU A 167 4.92 -7.77 16.24
C LEU A 167 6.31 -7.48 15.65
N ALA A 168 7.37 -7.65 16.42
CA ALA A 168 8.74 -7.44 15.95
C ALA A 168 9.08 -8.38 14.80
N LYS A 169 8.68 -9.65 14.90
CA LYS A 169 8.86 -10.62 13.82
C LYS A 169 8.08 -10.21 12.58
N ASP A 170 6.80 -9.88 12.72
CA ASP A 170 5.89 -9.47 11.64
C ASP A 170 6.46 -8.26 10.87
N LEU A 171 6.91 -7.23 11.57
CA LEU A 171 7.52 -6.05 10.97
C LEU A 171 8.88 -6.35 10.32
N SER A 172 9.68 -7.21 10.93
CA SER A 172 10.96 -7.64 10.38
C SER A 172 10.78 -8.44 9.08
N ASP A 173 9.83 -9.39 9.07
CA ASP A 173 9.49 -10.18 7.88
C ASP A 173 9.01 -9.26 6.74
N SER A 174 8.19 -8.25 7.05
CA SER A 174 7.74 -7.26 6.07
C SER A 174 8.91 -6.48 5.46
N ARG A 175 9.82 -5.96 6.28
CA ARG A 175 11.00 -5.22 5.79
C ARG A 175 11.92 -6.09 4.95
N GLN A 176 12.12 -7.34 5.37
CA GLN A 176 12.95 -8.29 4.65
C GLN A 176 12.36 -8.63 3.28
N SER A 177 11.05 -8.86 3.19
CA SER A 177 10.36 -9.11 1.92
C SER A 177 10.49 -7.92 0.97
N LEU A 178 10.22 -6.70 1.44
CA LEU A 178 10.39 -5.48 0.65
C LEU A 178 11.84 -5.30 0.16
N PHE A 179 12.82 -5.56 1.03
CA PHE A 179 14.22 -5.46 0.64
C PHE A 179 14.62 -6.51 -0.40
N ALA A 180 14.15 -7.75 -0.24
CA ALA A 180 14.48 -8.84 -1.15
C ALA A 180 13.98 -8.56 -2.59
N HIS A 181 12.80 -7.96 -2.73
CA HIS A 181 12.18 -7.71 -4.04
C HIS A 181 12.51 -6.32 -4.62
N LEU A 182 12.63 -5.31 -3.78
CA LEU A 182 12.80 -3.92 -4.25
C LEU A 182 14.21 -3.36 -4.03
N GLY A 183 15.08 -4.12 -3.36
CA GLY A 183 16.47 -3.71 -3.08
C GLY A 183 16.59 -2.51 -2.13
N LYS A 184 15.48 -2.08 -1.52
CA LYS A 184 15.42 -0.86 -0.71
C LYS A 184 14.80 -1.15 0.66
N GLN A 185 15.46 -0.68 1.72
CA GLN A 185 14.88 -0.77 3.07
C GLN A 185 13.72 0.22 3.19
N SER A 186 12.54 -0.28 3.55
CA SER A 186 11.41 0.60 3.84
C SER A 186 11.57 1.24 5.22
N ALA A 187 11.48 2.56 5.28
CA ALA A 187 11.42 3.35 6.52
C ALA A 187 9.98 3.76 6.88
N HIS A 188 9.01 3.41 6.06
CA HIS A 188 7.61 3.81 6.18
C HIS A 188 6.73 2.60 6.52
N LEU A 189 5.85 2.77 7.50
CA LEU A 189 4.91 1.77 7.97
C LEU A 189 3.51 2.39 8.09
N CYS A 190 2.52 1.79 7.42
CA CYS A 190 1.12 2.07 7.68
C CYS A 190 0.56 0.99 8.63
N TRP A 191 -0.08 1.42 9.73
CA TRP A 191 -0.62 0.50 10.71
C TRP A 191 -1.95 -0.09 10.24
N PRO A 192 -2.12 -1.44 10.28
CA PRO A 192 -3.39 -2.07 9.98
C PRO A 192 -4.55 -1.48 10.80
N GLN A 193 -5.62 -1.08 10.13
CA GLN A 193 -6.77 -0.40 10.73
C GLN A 193 -6.39 0.91 11.48
N GLY A 194 -5.23 1.49 11.20
CA GLY A 194 -4.72 2.69 11.85
C GLY A 194 -4.36 2.52 13.33
N TYR A 195 -4.38 1.29 13.86
CA TYR A 195 -4.15 1.05 15.30
C TYR A 195 -2.67 0.96 15.64
N PHE A 196 -2.32 1.63 16.71
CA PHE A 196 -1.03 1.54 17.39
C PHE A 196 -1.19 1.90 18.87
N ASP A 197 -0.20 1.51 19.66
CA ASP A 197 0.04 1.95 21.02
C ASP A 197 1.53 2.25 21.22
N ASN A 198 1.92 2.70 22.40
CA ASN A 198 3.32 3.03 22.69
C ASN A 198 4.27 1.83 22.49
N ALA A 199 3.81 0.60 22.76
CA ALA A 199 4.60 -0.60 22.56
C ALA A 199 4.81 -0.89 21.05
N TYR A 200 3.75 -0.71 20.24
CA TYR A 200 3.81 -0.82 18.79
C TYR A 200 4.80 0.19 18.19
N GLN A 201 4.70 1.44 18.59
CA GLN A 201 5.61 2.50 18.14
C GLN A 201 7.06 2.20 18.50
N ALA A 202 7.32 1.78 19.74
CA ALA A 202 8.66 1.45 20.20
C ALA A 202 9.28 0.28 19.40
N VAL A 203 8.48 -0.76 19.09
CA VAL A 203 8.93 -1.90 18.28
C VAL A 203 9.26 -1.43 16.86
N ALA A 204 8.37 -0.66 16.21
CA ALA A 204 8.57 -0.16 14.85
C ALA A 204 9.81 0.74 14.76
N THR A 205 9.97 1.69 15.70
CA THR A 205 11.11 2.60 15.75
C THR A 205 12.42 1.83 15.91
N ARG A 206 12.47 0.84 16.81
CA ARG A 206 13.66 -0.02 17.01
C ARG A 206 14.03 -0.78 15.74
N LEU A 207 13.06 -1.16 14.93
CA LEU A 207 13.28 -1.84 13.65
C LEU A 207 13.59 -0.88 12.50
N GLY A 208 13.66 0.43 12.75
CA GLY A 208 14.06 1.43 11.76
C GLY A 208 12.92 1.97 10.89
N PHE A 209 11.67 1.83 11.32
CA PHE A 209 10.56 2.57 10.74
C PHE A 209 10.57 4.00 11.30
N VAL A 210 10.84 4.97 10.44
CA VAL A 210 10.97 6.39 10.81
C VAL A 210 9.62 7.10 10.71
N ALA A 211 8.79 6.72 9.73
CA ALA A 211 7.46 7.26 9.52
C ALA A 211 6.40 6.19 9.76
N GLN A 212 5.38 6.52 10.55
CA GLN A 212 4.30 5.61 10.92
C GLN A 212 2.96 6.29 10.62
N TYR A 213 2.18 5.68 9.71
CA TYR A 213 0.92 6.22 9.22
C TYR A 213 -0.25 5.59 9.93
N THR A 214 -1.23 6.42 10.29
CA THR A 214 -2.43 6.02 11.03
C THR A 214 -3.67 6.69 10.45
N THR A 215 -4.86 6.35 10.97
CA THR A 215 -6.13 7.01 10.68
C THR A 215 -6.50 8.06 11.71
N SER A 216 -5.67 8.28 12.73
CA SER A 216 -5.90 9.31 13.75
C SER A 216 -5.74 10.71 13.14
N GLN A 217 -6.73 11.57 13.36
CA GLN A 217 -6.65 13.01 13.06
C GLN A 217 -6.07 13.72 14.27
N HIS A 218 -5.05 14.54 14.08
CA HIS A 218 -4.44 15.37 15.10
C HIS A 218 -4.63 16.85 14.73
#